data_96020a9400539a393f6aaa846482d577
#
_entry.id   96020a9400539a393f6aaa846482d577
#
_cell.length_a   1.000
_cell.length_b   1.000
_cell.length_c   1.000
_cell.angle_alpha   90.00
_cell.angle_beta   90.00
_cell.angle_gamma   90.00
#
_symmetry.space_group_name_H-M   'P 1'
#
loop_
_entity.id
_entity.type
_entity.pdbx_description
1 polymer ?
#
loop_
_entity_poly.entity_id
_entity_poly.type
_entity_poly.pdbx_seq_one_letter_code
_entity_poly.pdbx_strand_id
1 'polypeptide(L)'
;MQRYLPWFRVADPQASAQMTVRHLLNQTSGLPYFPSAAALADFDDSPGAIVRQVRALSTLKIKSPVGTKFAYSNLNFNILGLIVETTSGEPYADFVQKHIFDPLEMRHSYSTTADAKRDGLAVGHRHWFSLPFPEPDIPIPAGSLPSGQLISCAEDMAHYLIANLNGGRYGDLQILSEAGIAELQRGAAEWREMGMLVGYYGMGWVSQEIGKVRVVSHGGNVPNFSAFMGLVPEQKRGVILLLNADPYGLPAITEEIGMGVTALLAGQPPAPIKLDFIQWIMRLLPLIPLLQVVGVFATLRVLRRWEREPAICPGGGRLWGQHILLPLFPNLTLAGILVYMRSTGVIYFVDLFMPDLAWIARISGSFAGIWAILRTALILRLARKSG
;
A
#
# COMPACT_ATOMS: atom_id res chain seq x y z
N MET A 1 -21.95 7.21 12.05
CA MET A 1 -20.70 7.88 12.45
C MET A 1 -20.95 9.03 13.40
N GLN A 2 -21.72 10.02 13.02
CA GLN A 2 -21.96 11.25 13.78
C GLN A 2 -22.62 11.05 15.18
N ARG A 3 -23.14 9.84 15.49
CA ARG A 3 -23.54 9.47 16.85
C ARG A 3 -22.33 9.38 17.81
N TYR A 4 -21.19 8.91 17.33
CA TYR A 4 -19.97 8.72 18.12
C TYR A 4 -19.00 9.90 17.98
N LEU A 5 -18.93 10.46 16.77
CA LEU A 5 -18.09 11.61 16.41
C LEU A 5 -18.98 12.70 15.78
N PRO A 6 -19.67 13.54 16.57
CA PRO A 6 -20.65 14.53 16.07
C PRO A 6 -20.05 15.53 15.06
N TRP A 7 -18.75 15.76 15.15
CA TRP A 7 -17.98 16.66 14.28
C TRP A 7 -17.44 15.99 13.01
N PHE A 8 -17.60 14.65 12.86
CA PHE A 8 -17.08 13.93 11.69
C PHE A 8 -17.70 14.42 10.39
N ARG A 9 -16.84 14.73 9.42
CA ARG A 9 -17.23 15.19 8.08
C ARG A 9 -16.23 14.70 7.02
N VAL A 10 -16.76 14.46 5.82
CA VAL A 10 -16.06 14.41 4.54
C VAL A 10 -16.59 15.57 3.68
N ALA A 11 -16.00 15.80 2.49
CA ALA A 11 -16.40 16.93 1.63
C ALA A 11 -17.91 16.95 1.30
N ASP A 12 -18.53 15.78 1.20
CA ASP A 12 -19.97 15.62 0.97
C ASP A 12 -20.70 15.47 2.32
N PRO A 13 -21.58 16.44 2.72
CA PRO A 13 -22.35 16.36 3.94
C PRO A 13 -23.35 15.19 3.97
N GLN A 14 -23.91 14.80 2.81
CA GLN A 14 -24.85 13.69 2.72
C GLN A 14 -24.12 12.36 2.97
N ALA A 15 -22.95 12.16 2.38
CA ALA A 15 -22.10 11.01 2.64
C ALA A 15 -21.69 10.94 4.12
N SER A 16 -21.34 12.09 4.73
CA SER A 16 -20.98 12.16 6.14
C SER A 16 -22.11 11.65 7.05
N ALA A 17 -23.35 12.01 6.74
CA ALA A 17 -24.54 11.59 7.49
C ALA A 17 -24.89 10.11 7.28
N GLN A 18 -24.72 9.59 6.07
CA GLN A 18 -25.04 8.21 5.72
C GLN A 18 -24.00 7.17 6.19
N MET A 19 -22.76 7.60 6.40
CA MET A 19 -21.66 6.70 6.76
C MET A 19 -21.89 6.08 8.15
N THR A 20 -21.86 4.75 8.22
CA THR A 20 -22.03 3.96 9.45
C THR A 20 -20.75 3.25 9.85
N VAL A 21 -20.67 2.75 11.09
CA VAL A 21 -19.60 1.88 11.57
C VAL A 21 -19.48 0.63 10.67
N ARG A 22 -20.61 0.04 10.26
CA ARG A 22 -20.61 -1.14 9.36
C ARG A 22 -20.03 -0.83 7.98
N HIS A 23 -20.26 0.36 7.44
CA HIS A 23 -19.67 0.76 6.16
C HIS A 23 -18.14 0.88 6.27
N LEU A 24 -17.60 1.35 7.40
CA LEU A 24 -16.17 1.38 7.65
C LEU A 24 -15.59 -0.04 7.78
N LEU A 25 -16.19 -0.88 8.63
CA LEU A 25 -15.75 -2.26 8.84
C LEU A 25 -15.73 -3.08 7.53
N ASN A 26 -16.71 -2.88 6.65
CA ASN A 26 -16.85 -3.62 5.40
C ASN A 26 -16.15 -2.93 4.20
N GLN A 27 -15.39 -1.86 4.43
CA GLN A 27 -14.70 -1.12 3.36
C GLN A 27 -15.65 -0.60 2.26
N THR A 28 -16.88 -0.20 2.64
CA THR A 28 -17.90 0.33 1.73
C THR A 28 -18.25 1.79 2.03
N SER A 29 -17.41 2.50 2.76
CA SER A 29 -17.58 3.92 3.09
C SER A 29 -17.41 4.84 1.87
N GLY A 30 -16.74 4.38 0.82
CA GLY A 30 -16.37 5.18 -0.33
C GLY A 30 -15.10 6.01 -0.13
N LEU A 31 -14.45 5.93 1.02
CA LEU A 31 -13.15 6.59 1.26
C LEU A 31 -12.08 6.04 0.29
N PRO A 32 -11.25 6.91 -0.29
CA PRO A 32 -10.27 6.48 -1.29
C PRO A 32 -9.02 5.84 -0.69
N TYR A 33 -8.34 4.98 -1.46
CA TYR A 33 -7.12 4.29 -1.07
C TYR A 33 -5.90 5.23 -0.93
N PHE A 34 -5.62 6.07 -1.93
CA PHE A 34 -4.37 6.83 -1.98
C PHE A 34 -4.21 7.92 -0.92
N PRO A 35 -5.25 8.67 -0.49
CA PRO A 35 -5.12 9.54 0.69
C PRO A 35 -4.79 8.78 1.98
N SER A 36 -5.14 7.46 2.06
CA SER A 36 -4.72 6.64 3.19
C SER A 36 -3.22 6.34 3.17
N ALA A 37 -2.61 6.27 1.99
CA ALA A 37 -1.16 6.14 1.87
C ALA A 37 -0.42 7.43 2.27
N ALA A 38 -0.99 8.61 1.98
CA ALA A 38 -0.47 9.87 2.49
C ALA A 38 -0.58 9.97 4.03
N ALA A 39 -1.64 9.40 4.61
CA ALA A 39 -1.81 9.30 6.06
C ALA A 39 -0.78 8.35 6.71
N LEU A 40 -0.32 7.32 6.00
CA LEU A 40 0.79 6.47 6.45
C LEU A 40 2.15 7.20 6.43
N ALA A 41 2.27 8.25 5.63
CA ALA A 41 3.46 9.11 5.57
C ALA A 41 3.37 10.33 6.50
N ASP A 42 2.27 10.49 7.23
CA ASP A 42 2.12 11.51 8.27
C ASP A 42 2.68 10.96 9.59
N PHE A 43 3.97 11.16 9.81
CA PHE A 43 4.70 10.67 10.98
C PHE A 43 4.44 11.47 12.26
N ASP A 44 3.26 12.08 12.40
CA ASP A 44 2.82 12.70 13.64
C ASP A 44 2.57 11.62 14.71
N ASP A 45 3.45 11.54 15.69
CA ASP A 45 3.38 10.63 16.84
C ASP A 45 2.89 11.34 18.13
N SER A 46 2.52 12.62 18.02
CA SER A 46 2.09 13.41 19.17
C SER A 46 0.66 13.03 19.64
N PRO A 47 0.33 13.28 20.90
CA PRO A 47 -1.01 13.01 21.45
C PRO A 47 -2.12 13.64 20.59
N GLY A 48 -3.14 12.85 20.27
CA GLY A 48 -4.27 13.28 19.43
C GLY A 48 -4.01 13.28 17.93
N ALA A 49 -2.92 12.66 17.45
CA ALA A 49 -2.62 12.50 16.02
C ALA A 49 -3.80 11.89 15.25
N ILE A 50 -4.43 10.84 15.79
CA ILE A 50 -5.61 10.20 15.18
C ILE A 50 -6.79 11.18 15.02
N VAL A 51 -7.02 12.06 16.01
CA VAL A 51 -8.09 13.08 15.94
C VAL A 51 -7.79 14.08 14.82
N ARG A 52 -6.52 14.55 14.72
CA ARG A 52 -6.12 15.48 13.67
C ARG A 52 -6.26 14.86 12.29
N GLN A 53 -5.84 13.62 12.14
CA GLN A 53 -5.94 12.87 10.89
C GLN A 53 -7.43 12.72 10.46
N VAL A 54 -8.31 12.33 11.37
CA VAL A 54 -9.74 12.18 11.07
C VAL A 54 -10.41 13.54 10.79
N ARG A 55 -10.02 14.63 11.47
CA ARG A 55 -10.51 15.99 11.17
C ARG A 55 -10.08 16.48 9.80
N ALA A 56 -8.90 16.14 9.36
CA ALA A 56 -8.38 16.48 8.02
C ALA A 56 -9.22 15.90 6.87
N LEU A 57 -10.03 14.86 7.14
CA LEU A 57 -10.93 14.27 6.15
C LEU A 57 -12.08 15.18 5.74
N SER A 58 -12.32 16.29 6.42
CA SER A 58 -13.42 17.22 6.16
C SER A 58 -13.49 17.77 4.72
N THR A 59 -12.37 17.80 4.02
CA THR A 59 -12.27 18.22 2.61
C THR A 59 -12.11 17.04 1.64
N LEU A 60 -12.04 15.81 2.14
CA LEU A 60 -11.80 14.62 1.32
C LEU A 60 -13.05 14.22 0.54
N LYS A 61 -12.92 14.10 -0.77
CA LYS A 61 -13.98 13.59 -1.64
C LYS A 61 -13.98 12.06 -1.61
N ILE A 62 -15.16 11.47 -1.42
CA ILE A 62 -15.35 10.03 -1.53
C ILE A 62 -15.30 9.58 -3.00
N LYS A 63 -14.87 8.35 -3.23
CA LYS A 63 -14.68 7.75 -4.57
C LYS A 63 -15.96 7.12 -5.13
N SER A 64 -16.84 6.66 -4.25
CA SER A 64 -18.11 6.01 -4.59
C SER A 64 -19.18 6.35 -3.54
N PRO A 65 -20.48 6.29 -3.87
CA PRO A 65 -21.53 6.45 -2.88
C PRO A 65 -21.38 5.45 -1.71
N VAL A 66 -21.72 5.91 -0.51
CA VAL A 66 -21.64 5.09 0.71
C VAL A 66 -22.48 3.83 0.57
N GLY A 67 -21.91 2.68 0.95
CA GLY A 67 -22.60 1.38 0.96
C GLY A 67 -22.68 0.65 -0.40
N THR A 68 -22.18 1.25 -1.50
CA THR A 68 -22.44 0.71 -2.85
C THR A 68 -21.34 -0.20 -3.40
N LYS A 69 -20.09 0.03 -3.03
CA LYS A 69 -18.94 -0.69 -3.58
C LYS A 69 -17.85 -0.90 -2.55
N PHE A 70 -17.16 -2.01 -2.65
CA PHE A 70 -15.90 -2.22 -1.95
C PHE A 70 -14.85 -1.20 -2.44
N ALA A 71 -14.22 -0.51 -1.50
CA ALA A 71 -13.11 0.39 -1.74
C ALA A 71 -12.19 0.38 -0.51
N TYR A 72 -11.09 -0.37 -0.60
CA TYR A 72 -10.16 -0.48 0.52
C TYR A 72 -9.56 0.88 0.89
N SER A 73 -9.58 1.19 2.17
CA SER A 73 -8.99 2.41 2.72
C SER A 73 -8.64 2.21 4.19
N ASN A 74 -7.36 2.39 4.54
CA ASN A 74 -6.89 2.35 5.93
C ASN A 74 -7.56 3.42 6.80
N LEU A 75 -8.01 4.53 6.21
CA LEU A 75 -8.76 5.58 6.93
C LEU A 75 -10.01 5.03 7.62
N ASN A 76 -10.64 3.97 7.07
CA ASN A 76 -11.77 3.33 7.72
C ASN A 76 -11.41 2.83 9.13
N PHE A 77 -10.29 2.14 9.25
CA PHE A 77 -9.84 1.59 10.53
C PHE A 77 -9.27 2.65 11.45
N ASN A 78 -8.66 3.72 10.93
CA ASN A 78 -8.24 4.85 11.75
C ASN A 78 -9.46 5.54 12.39
N ILE A 79 -10.53 5.73 11.62
CA ILE A 79 -11.80 6.28 12.17
C ILE A 79 -12.40 5.32 13.20
N LEU A 80 -12.38 4.00 12.96
CA LEU A 80 -12.84 2.99 13.91
C LEU A 80 -12.04 3.02 15.21
N GLY A 81 -10.70 3.14 15.11
CA GLY A 81 -9.85 3.31 16.30
C GLY A 81 -10.23 4.54 17.13
N LEU A 82 -10.48 5.68 16.46
CA LEU A 82 -10.95 6.87 17.16
C LEU A 82 -12.34 6.70 17.80
N ILE A 83 -13.23 5.89 17.21
CA ILE A 83 -14.50 5.54 17.83
C ILE A 83 -14.27 4.70 19.08
N VAL A 84 -13.33 3.75 19.03
CA VAL A 84 -12.94 2.96 20.22
C VAL A 84 -12.47 3.89 21.34
N GLU A 85 -11.54 4.81 21.08
CA GLU A 85 -11.09 5.81 22.06
C GLU A 85 -12.24 6.63 22.64
N THR A 86 -13.11 7.13 21.75
CA THR A 86 -14.22 8.01 22.16
C THR A 86 -15.26 7.28 23.02
N THR A 87 -15.49 5.99 22.75
CA THR A 87 -16.54 5.22 23.43
C THR A 87 -16.05 4.52 24.69
N SER A 88 -14.79 4.14 24.73
CA SER A 88 -14.16 3.51 25.92
C SER A 88 -13.65 4.53 26.93
N GLY A 89 -13.25 5.72 26.45
CA GLY A 89 -12.52 6.71 27.26
C GLY A 89 -11.04 6.36 27.46
N GLU A 90 -10.53 5.34 26.76
CA GLU A 90 -9.15 4.86 26.82
C GLU A 90 -8.44 5.15 25.49
N PRO A 91 -7.14 5.49 25.47
CA PRO A 91 -6.34 5.51 24.22
C PRO A 91 -6.44 4.15 23.51
N TYR A 92 -6.43 4.17 22.16
CA TYR A 92 -6.56 2.94 21.38
C TYR A 92 -5.50 1.89 21.72
N ALA A 93 -4.26 2.31 21.94
CA ALA A 93 -3.15 1.45 22.35
C ALA A 93 -3.46 0.73 23.67
N ASP A 94 -3.92 1.48 24.68
CA ASP A 94 -4.26 0.94 26.01
C ASP A 94 -5.47 0.01 25.93
N PHE A 95 -6.46 0.37 25.12
CA PHE A 95 -7.64 -0.48 24.88
C PHE A 95 -7.23 -1.82 24.27
N VAL A 96 -6.39 -1.83 23.25
CA VAL A 96 -5.93 -3.08 22.62
C VAL A 96 -5.10 -3.92 23.60
N GLN A 97 -4.19 -3.28 24.35
CA GLN A 97 -3.41 -3.98 25.37
C GLN A 97 -4.32 -4.69 26.36
N LYS A 98 -5.23 -3.96 27.00
CA LYS A 98 -6.07 -4.43 28.10
C LYS A 98 -7.16 -5.43 27.64
N HIS A 99 -7.74 -5.23 26.44
CA HIS A 99 -8.91 -5.99 26.01
C HIS A 99 -8.61 -7.07 24.97
N ILE A 100 -7.41 -7.05 24.38
CA ILE A 100 -7.00 -8.03 23.36
C ILE A 100 -5.71 -8.75 23.78
N PHE A 101 -4.61 -8.01 23.98
CA PHE A 101 -3.30 -8.64 24.20
C PHE A 101 -3.24 -9.37 25.54
N ASP A 102 -3.58 -8.70 26.63
CA ASP A 102 -3.54 -9.32 27.97
C ASP A 102 -4.48 -10.54 28.08
N PRO A 103 -5.76 -10.48 27.68
CA PRO A 103 -6.66 -11.63 27.75
C PRO A 103 -6.25 -12.80 26.86
N LEU A 104 -5.55 -12.53 25.73
CA LEU A 104 -5.03 -13.56 24.85
C LEU A 104 -3.61 -14.01 25.22
N GLU A 105 -3.05 -13.51 26.31
CA GLU A 105 -1.66 -13.78 26.73
C GLU A 105 -0.61 -13.43 25.65
N MET A 106 -0.88 -12.40 24.84
CA MET A 106 0.00 -11.91 23.79
C MET A 106 1.10 -11.01 24.38
N ARG A 107 2.10 -11.61 25.03
CA ARG A 107 3.10 -10.94 25.87
C ARG A 107 4.19 -10.22 25.08
N HIS A 108 4.34 -10.55 23.79
CA HIS A 108 5.31 -9.99 22.86
C HIS A 108 4.61 -9.19 21.74
N SER A 109 3.47 -8.55 22.10
CA SER A 109 2.67 -7.72 21.16
C SER A 109 2.64 -6.29 21.70
N TYR A 110 2.88 -5.33 20.80
CA TYR A 110 3.14 -3.94 21.15
C TYR A 110 2.43 -2.96 20.24
N SER A 111 2.09 -1.80 20.77
CA SER A 111 1.56 -0.66 20.04
C SER A 111 2.63 0.41 19.72
N THR A 112 3.86 0.23 20.24
CA THR A 112 4.98 1.14 19.98
C THR A 112 6.24 0.39 19.54
N THR A 113 7.01 0.99 18.63
CA THR A 113 8.32 0.46 18.22
C THR A 113 9.32 0.45 19.37
N ALA A 114 9.23 1.42 20.29
CA ALA A 114 10.15 1.52 21.41
C ALA A 114 10.03 0.32 22.37
N ASP A 115 8.80 -0.12 22.67
CA ASP A 115 8.55 -1.29 23.50
C ASP A 115 8.98 -2.58 22.80
N ALA A 116 8.61 -2.74 21.53
CA ALA A 116 9.02 -3.89 20.74
C ALA A 116 10.55 -4.02 20.59
N LYS A 117 11.28 -2.91 20.43
CA LYS A 117 12.75 -2.92 20.37
C LYS A 117 13.40 -3.39 21.68
N ARG A 118 12.80 -3.07 22.83
CA ARG A 118 13.30 -3.56 24.13
C ARG A 118 13.15 -5.08 24.28
N ASP A 119 12.20 -5.65 23.56
CA ASP A 119 11.90 -7.09 23.56
C ASP A 119 12.45 -7.83 22.34
N GLY A 120 13.34 -7.22 21.56
CA GLY A 120 14.04 -7.87 20.46
C GLY A 120 13.32 -7.81 19.11
N LEU A 121 12.69 -6.68 18.79
CA LEU A 121 12.11 -6.45 17.46
C LEU A 121 13.10 -6.83 16.37
N ALA A 122 12.67 -7.67 15.44
CA ALA A 122 13.47 -8.05 14.29
C ALA A 122 13.85 -6.82 13.44
N VAL A 123 15.04 -6.84 12.83
CA VAL A 123 15.45 -5.80 11.88
C VAL A 123 14.61 -5.92 10.61
N GLY A 124 13.85 -4.89 10.31
CA GLY A 124 13.06 -4.83 9.08
C GLY A 124 13.91 -4.59 7.85
N HIS A 125 13.46 -5.08 6.70
CA HIS A 125 14.16 -4.92 5.42
C HIS A 125 13.23 -4.32 4.36
N ARG A 126 13.75 -3.35 3.62
CA ARG A 126 13.09 -2.78 2.45
C ARG A 126 13.79 -3.26 1.18
N HIS A 127 13.02 -3.49 0.14
CA HIS A 127 13.60 -3.90 -1.15
C HIS A 127 14.05 -2.68 -1.97
N TRP A 128 15.29 -2.80 -2.49
CA TRP A 128 15.85 -1.92 -3.51
C TRP A 128 16.24 -2.77 -4.71
N PHE A 129 15.62 -2.56 -5.86
CA PHE A 129 15.83 -3.34 -7.08
C PHE A 129 15.71 -4.86 -6.85
N SER A 130 14.68 -5.25 -6.10
CA SER A 130 14.40 -6.62 -5.67
C SER A 130 15.44 -7.25 -4.71
N LEU A 131 16.32 -6.46 -4.10
CA LEU A 131 17.26 -6.93 -3.08
C LEU A 131 16.85 -6.36 -1.72
N PRO A 132 16.79 -7.19 -0.65
CA PRO A 132 16.45 -6.71 0.68
C PRO A 132 17.64 -5.99 1.32
N PHE A 133 17.39 -4.78 1.86
CA PHE A 133 18.35 -4.02 2.65
C PHE A 133 17.76 -3.69 4.02
N PRO A 134 18.57 -3.76 5.10
CA PRO A 134 18.10 -3.40 6.43
C PRO A 134 17.58 -1.96 6.48
N GLU A 135 16.39 -1.78 7.03
CA GLU A 135 15.74 -0.47 7.27
C GLU A 135 15.03 -0.52 8.64
N PRO A 136 15.78 -0.44 9.75
CA PRO A 136 15.23 -0.71 11.09
C PRO A 136 14.36 0.42 11.65
N ASP A 137 14.53 1.64 11.18
CA ASP A 137 14.02 2.85 11.82
C ASP A 137 12.97 3.58 10.96
N ILE A 138 11.93 2.86 10.53
CA ILE A 138 10.77 3.50 9.91
C ILE A 138 9.80 3.93 11.02
N PRO A 139 9.50 5.24 11.15
CA PRO A 139 8.55 5.72 12.15
C PRO A 139 7.16 5.11 11.95
N ILE A 140 6.47 4.82 13.06
CA ILE A 140 5.06 4.40 13.04
C ILE A 140 4.19 5.63 13.26
N PRO A 141 3.32 6.01 12.32
CA PRO A 141 2.38 7.11 12.51
C PRO A 141 1.34 6.72 13.56
N ALA A 142 1.27 7.45 14.68
CA ALA A 142 0.30 7.16 15.75
C ALA A 142 -1.16 7.24 15.27
N GLY A 143 -1.45 8.16 14.33
CA GLY A 143 -2.77 8.26 13.72
C GLY A 143 -3.19 7.05 12.87
N SER A 144 -2.22 6.18 12.47
CA SER A 144 -2.46 4.99 11.65
C SER A 144 -2.34 3.68 12.44
N LEU A 145 -2.12 3.74 13.75
CA LEU A 145 -2.01 2.55 14.60
C LEU A 145 -3.19 1.56 14.40
N PRO A 146 -4.46 2.00 14.36
CA PRO A 146 -5.58 1.08 14.21
C PRO A 146 -5.67 0.39 12.85
N SER A 147 -5.02 0.93 11.82
CA SER A 147 -5.11 0.39 10.46
C SER A 147 -4.01 -0.60 10.10
N GLY A 148 -3.05 -0.92 11.02
CA GLY A 148 -2.06 -1.95 10.72
C GLY A 148 -0.67 -1.73 11.31
N GLN A 149 -0.53 -0.90 12.36
CA GLN A 149 0.77 -0.61 12.95
C GLN A 149 1.03 -1.34 14.29
N LEU A 150 0.18 -2.30 14.67
CA LEU A 150 0.44 -3.16 15.81
C LEU A 150 1.57 -4.15 15.49
N ILE A 151 2.43 -4.40 16.47
CA ILE A 151 3.60 -5.27 16.34
C ILE A 151 3.33 -6.54 17.14
N SER A 152 3.69 -7.70 16.60
CA SER A 152 3.48 -8.98 17.27
C SER A 152 4.49 -10.04 16.81
N CYS A 153 4.49 -11.19 17.46
CA CYS A 153 5.23 -12.38 17.07
C CYS A 153 4.30 -13.53 16.65
N ALA A 154 4.86 -14.58 16.07
CA ALA A 154 4.07 -15.71 15.57
C ALA A 154 3.36 -16.48 16.69
N GLU A 155 3.96 -16.58 17.87
CA GLU A 155 3.36 -17.24 19.03
C GLU A 155 2.12 -16.49 19.51
N ASP A 156 2.24 -15.19 19.78
CA ASP A 156 1.11 -14.35 20.20
C ASP A 156 -0.01 -14.35 19.16
N MET A 157 0.32 -14.25 17.87
CA MET A 157 -0.66 -14.32 16.81
C MET A 157 -1.33 -15.69 16.71
N ALA A 158 -0.68 -16.77 17.12
CA ALA A 158 -1.35 -18.08 17.21
C ALA A 158 -2.45 -18.06 18.29
N HIS A 159 -2.26 -17.38 19.42
CA HIS A 159 -3.32 -17.19 20.43
C HIS A 159 -4.52 -16.46 19.85
N TYR A 160 -4.28 -15.38 19.08
CA TYR A 160 -5.33 -14.67 18.37
C TYR A 160 -6.06 -15.56 17.36
N LEU A 161 -5.34 -16.39 16.57
CA LEU A 161 -5.95 -17.34 15.63
C LEU A 161 -6.78 -18.41 16.36
N ILE A 162 -6.31 -18.95 17.48
CA ILE A 162 -7.03 -19.93 18.32
C ILE A 162 -8.37 -19.32 18.77
N ALA A 163 -8.37 -18.08 19.28
CA ALA A 163 -9.60 -17.39 19.67
C ALA A 163 -10.58 -17.29 18.49
N ASN A 164 -10.10 -16.88 17.30
CA ASN A 164 -10.93 -16.78 16.10
C ASN A 164 -11.50 -18.13 15.62
N LEU A 165 -10.74 -19.22 15.76
CA LEU A 165 -11.17 -20.58 15.37
C LEU A 165 -12.10 -21.24 16.40
N ASN A 166 -12.07 -20.77 17.65
CA ASN A 166 -12.88 -21.29 18.75
C ASN A 166 -14.08 -20.40 19.09
N GLY A 167 -14.63 -19.66 18.13
CA GLY A 167 -15.82 -18.83 18.33
C GLY A 167 -15.58 -17.68 19.31
N GLY A 168 -14.37 -17.11 19.34
CA GLY A 168 -13.97 -15.99 20.19
C GLY A 168 -13.48 -16.38 21.59
N ARG A 169 -13.20 -17.67 21.80
CA ARG A 169 -12.77 -18.21 23.10
C ARG A 169 -11.28 -18.56 23.09
N TYR A 170 -10.56 -18.10 24.12
CA TYR A 170 -9.20 -18.49 24.42
C TYR A 170 -9.11 -18.94 25.88
N GLY A 171 -8.78 -20.22 26.10
CA GLY A 171 -8.90 -20.81 27.44
C GLY A 171 -10.33 -20.71 27.97
N ASP A 172 -10.47 -20.15 29.17
CA ASP A 172 -11.76 -19.90 29.81
C ASP A 172 -12.36 -18.54 29.48
N LEU A 173 -11.63 -17.69 28.75
CA LEU A 173 -12.06 -16.33 28.42
C LEU A 173 -12.83 -16.27 27.10
N GLN A 174 -13.89 -15.48 27.07
CA GLN A 174 -14.66 -15.17 25.88
C GLN A 174 -14.36 -13.73 25.47
N ILE A 175 -13.54 -13.53 24.43
CA ILE A 175 -13.16 -12.19 23.93
C ILE A 175 -14.28 -11.60 23.09
N LEU A 176 -14.92 -12.42 22.26
CA LEU A 176 -16.04 -12.02 21.43
C LEU A 176 -17.04 -13.21 21.36
N SER A 177 -18.33 -12.93 21.26
CA SER A 177 -19.32 -13.99 21.13
C SER A 177 -19.11 -14.82 19.85
N GLU A 178 -19.53 -16.08 19.84
CA GLU A 178 -19.48 -16.94 18.65
C GLU A 178 -20.21 -16.31 17.45
N ALA A 179 -21.38 -15.70 17.69
CA ALA A 179 -22.11 -14.94 16.68
C ALA A 179 -21.32 -13.73 16.16
N GLY A 180 -20.55 -13.08 17.04
CA GLY A 180 -19.64 -11.98 16.66
C GLY A 180 -18.52 -12.47 15.74
N ILE A 181 -17.85 -13.58 16.05
CA ILE A 181 -16.83 -14.19 15.18
C ILE A 181 -17.44 -14.60 13.83
N ALA A 182 -18.60 -15.24 13.84
CA ALA A 182 -19.28 -15.62 12.60
C ALA A 182 -19.60 -14.40 11.72
N GLU A 183 -20.04 -13.30 12.33
CA GLU A 183 -20.30 -12.06 11.61
C GLU A 183 -19.01 -11.40 11.07
N LEU A 184 -17.92 -11.38 11.85
CA LEU A 184 -16.62 -10.88 11.39
C LEU A 184 -16.11 -11.64 10.17
N GLN A 185 -16.21 -12.97 10.19
CA GLN A 185 -15.70 -13.84 9.15
C GLN A 185 -16.67 -14.01 7.96
N ARG A 186 -17.87 -13.43 8.05
CA ARG A 186 -18.84 -13.42 6.96
C ARG A 186 -18.49 -12.34 5.95
N GLY A 187 -18.09 -12.72 4.76
CA GLY A 187 -17.88 -11.75 3.67
C GLY A 187 -19.14 -10.93 3.38
N ALA A 188 -18.99 -9.62 3.21
CA ALA A 188 -20.10 -8.69 3.07
C ALA A 188 -20.06 -7.88 1.76
N ALA A 189 -18.89 -7.56 1.24
CA ALA A 189 -18.71 -6.76 0.04
C ALA A 189 -17.81 -7.51 -0.97
N GLU A 190 -18.23 -7.59 -2.22
CA GLU A 190 -17.44 -8.23 -3.27
C GLU A 190 -16.12 -7.47 -3.48
N TRP A 191 -15.02 -8.16 -3.32
CA TRP A 191 -13.71 -7.67 -3.72
C TRP A 191 -13.34 -8.22 -5.10
N ARG A 192 -13.16 -7.30 -6.05
CA ARG A 192 -12.77 -7.64 -7.42
C ARG A 192 -11.47 -6.93 -7.79
N GLU A 193 -10.54 -7.68 -8.38
CA GLU A 193 -9.32 -7.14 -8.99
C GLU A 193 -9.36 -7.37 -10.51
N MET A 194 -9.14 -6.31 -11.27
CA MET A 194 -9.23 -6.35 -12.75
C MET A 194 -10.52 -7.04 -13.27
N GLY A 195 -11.64 -6.89 -12.53
CA GLY A 195 -12.92 -7.49 -12.86
C GLY A 195 -13.13 -8.94 -12.35
N MET A 196 -12.08 -9.63 -11.92
CA MET A 196 -12.17 -10.97 -11.36
C MET A 196 -12.54 -10.91 -9.88
N LEU A 197 -13.43 -11.81 -9.44
CA LEU A 197 -13.78 -11.94 -8.02
C LEU A 197 -12.61 -12.57 -7.26
N VAL A 198 -12.07 -11.84 -6.30
CA VAL A 198 -11.05 -12.33 -5.36
C VAL A 198 -11.72 -13.02 -4.17
N GLY A 199 -12.79 -12.41 -3.64
CA GLY A 199 -13.52 -12.91 -2.49
C GLY A 199 -14.53 -11.89 -1.99
N TYR A 200 -14.96 -12.05 -0.75
CA TYR A 200 -15.89 -11.15 -0.08
C TYR A 200 -15.22 -10.56 1.17
N TYR A 201 -15.06 -9.26 1.19
CA TYR A 201 -14.50 -8.56 2.35
C TYR A 201 -15.57 -8.31 3.40
N GLY A 202 -15.26 -8.55 4.66
CA GLY A 202 -16.12 -8.24 5.79
C GLY A 202 -15.35 -8.07 7.08
N MET A 203 -15.48 -6.90 7.71
CA MET A 203 -14.98 -6.57 9.06
C MET A 203 -13.51 -6.94 9.32
N GLY A 204 -12.63 -6.69 8.34
CA GLY A 204 -11.20 -6.98 8.45
C GLY A 204 -10.76 -8.34 7.92
N TRP A 205 -11.68 -9.14 7.36
CA TRP A 205 -11.39 -10.43 6.78
C TRP A 205 -11.83 -10.54 5.33
N VAL A 206 -11.11 -11.33 4.56
CA VAL A 206 -11.51 -11.76 3.21
C VAL A 206 -11.98 -13.20 3.29
N SER A 207 -13.24 -13.44 2.96
CA SER A 207 -13.82 -14.79 2.86
C SER A 207 -13.85 -15.22 1.40
N GLN A 208 -13.30 -16.39 1.11
CA GLN A 208 -13.26 -16.98 -0.23
C GLN A 208 -13.30 -18.51 -0.14
N GLU A 209 -13.42 -19.17 -1.29
CA GLU A 209 -13.37 -20.62 -1.38
C GLU A 209 -12.10 -21.07 -2.12
N ILE A 210 -11.42 -22.08 -1.59
CA ILE A 210 -10.38 -22.83 -2.28
C ILE A 210 -10.93 -24.25 -2.53
N GLY A 211 -11.23 -24.54 -3.78
CA GLY A 211 -12.03 -25.73 -4.11
C GLY A 211 -13.46 -25.60 -3.55
N LYS A 212 -13.82 -26.39 -2.54
CA LYS A 212 -15.11 -26.33 -1.85
C LYS A 212 -14.96 -26.00 -0.36
N VAL A 213 -13.77 -25.55 0.04
CA VAL A 213 -13.46 -25.25 1.45
C VAL A 213 -13.44 -23.75 1.62
N ARG A 214 -14.24 -23.24 2.56
CA ARG A 214 -14.21 -21.84 2.93
C ARG A 214 -12.92 -21.53 3.68
N VAL A 215 -12.24 -20.50 3.23
CA VAL A 215 -11.06 -19.90 3.88
C VAL A 215 -11.31 -18.44 4.20
N VAL A 216 -10.70 -17.98 5.28
CA VAL A 216 -10.80 -16.60 5.73
C VAL A 216 -9.38 -16.09 5.96
N SER A 217 -9.01 -14.96 5.34
CA SER A 217 -7.64 -14.47 5.40
C SER A 217 -7.56 -12.95 5.44
N HIS A 218 -6.43 -12.45 5.85
CA HIS A 218 -6.04 -11.05 5.66
C HIS A 218 -4.51 -10.95 5.56
N GLY A 219 -4.03 -10.15 4.60
CA GLY A 219 -2.63 -9.80 4.46
C GLY A 219 -2.35 -8.39 4.98
N GLY A 220 -1.08 -8.08 5.20
CA GLY A 220 -0.64 -6.76 5.62
C GLY A 220 0.77 -6.46 5.16
N ASN A 221 1.01 -5.20 4.76
CA ASN A 221 2.33 -4.70 4.41
C ASN A 221 2.55 -3.33 5.04
N VAL A 222 3.69 -3.19 5.71
CA VAL A 222 4.28 -1.92 6.09
C VAL A 222 5.65 -1.83 5.42
N PRO A 223 6.30 -0.66 5.36
CA PRO A 223 7.48 -0.46 4.50
C PRO A 223 8.63 -1.45 4.67
N ASN A 224 8.74 -2.14 5.80
CA ASN A 224 9.85 -3.04 6.10
C ASN A 224 9.43 -4.38 6.75
N PHE A 225 8.12 -4.64 6.82
CA PHE A 225 7.55 -5.91 7.30
C PHE A 225 6.32 -6.28 6.49
N SER A 226 6.03 -7.57 6.43
CA SER A 226 4.78 -8.07 5.89
C SER A 226 4.22 -9.22 6.73
N ALA A 227 2.91 -9.38 6.69
CA ALA A 227 2.20 -10.39 7.47
C ALA A 227 1.06 -11.00 6.65
N PHE A 228 0.70 -12.22 6.98
CA PHE A 228 -0.48 -12.88 6.44
C PHE A 228 -1.09 -13.78 7.52
N MET A 229 -2.42 -13.75 7.63
CA MET A 229 -3.20 -14.70 8.43
C MET A 229 -4.15 -15.46 7.51
N GLY A 230 -4.22 -16.78 7.68
CA GLY A 230 -5.18 -17.65 6.98
C GLY A 230 -5.85 -18.61 7.94
N LEU A 231 -7.16 -18.74 7.84
CA LEU A 231 -7.99 -19.64 8.63
C LEU A 231 -8.77 -20.59 7.72
N VAL A 232 -8.91 -21.83 8.15
CA VAL A 232 -9.85 -22.84 7.63
C VAL A 232 -10.84 -23.15 8.77
N PRO A 233 -11.89 -22.32 8.97
CA PRO A 233 -12.70 -22.34 10.19
C PRO A 233 -13.37 -23.70 10.45
N GLU A 234 -13.90 -24.35 9.42
CA GLU A 234 -14.59 -25.66 9.55
C GLU A 234 -13.64 -26.79 9.97
N GLN A 235 -12.34 -26.65 9.71
CA GLN A 235 -11.32 -27.62 10.11
C GLN A 235 -10.54 -27.18 11.36
N LYS A 236 -10.85 -26.01 11.93
CA LYS A 236 -10.14 -25.40 13.06
C LYS A 236 -8.62 -25.33 12.85
N ARG A 237 -8.21 -24.98 11.64
CA ARG A 237 -6.80 -24.82 11.27
C ARG A 237 -6.52 -23.37 10.87
N GLY A 238 -5.33 -22.90 11.19
CA GLY A 238 -4.90 -21.56 10.79
C GLY A 238 -3.40 -21.50 10.60
N VAL A 239 -2.96 -20.44 9.91
CA VAL A 239 -1.56 -20.12 9.69
C VAL A 239 -1.36 -18.63 9.90
N ILE A 240 -0.24 -18.30 10.51
CA ILE A 240 0.34 -16.95 10.54
C ILE A 240 1.68 -16.98 9.84
N LEU A 241 1.94 -16.02 8.99
CA LEU A 241 3.21 -15.79 8.35
C LEU A 241 3.64 -14.35 8.62
N LEU A 242 4.80 -14.19 9.25
CA LEU A 242 5.40 -12.88 9.56
C LEU A 242 6.78 -12.82 8.90
N LEU A 243 7.02 -11.79 8.11
CA LEU A 243 8.30 -11.54 7.46
C LEU A 243 8.81 -10.16 7.87
N ASN A 244 10.09 -10.11 8.20
CA ASN A 244 10.79 -8.85 8.45
C ASN A 244 11.34 -8.23 7.14
N ALA A 245 10.53 -8.29 6.10
CA ALA A 245 10.79 -7.67 4.82
C ALA A 245 9.47 -7.22 4.19
N ASP A 246 9.51 -6.08 3.49
CA ASP A 246 8.41 -5.67 2.63
C ASP A 246 8.70 -6.11 1.20
N PRO A 247 7.95 -7.04 0.63
CA PRO A 247 8.08 -7.47 -0.75
C PRO A 247 7.31 -6.56 -1.73
N TYR A 248 6.87 -5.37 -1.33
CA TYR A 248 6.17 -4.44 -2.23
C TYR A 248 7.05 -4.17 -3.46
N GLY A 249 6.53 -4.39 -4.65
CA GLY A 249 7.33 -4.46 -5.89
C GLY A 249 7.70 -5.89 -6.31
N LEU A 250 7.50 -6.87 -5.40
CA LEU A 250 7.33 -8.27 -5.75
C LEU A 250 5.85 -8.58 -5.51
N PRO A 251 5.06 -9.01 -6.50
CA PRO A 251 3.62 -9.11 -6.31
C PRO A 251 3.31 -10.02 -5.13
N ALA A 252 2.70 -9.44 -4.12
CA ALA A 252 2.01 -10.07 -3.00
C ALA A 252 2.61 -11.41 -2.51
N ILE A 253 3.94 -11.56 -2.54
CA ILE A 253 4.60 -12.86 -2.28
C ILE A 253 4.22 -13.44 -0.92
N THR A 254 4.10 -12.58 0.10
CA THR A 254 3.68 -13.00 1.44
C THR A 254 2.27 -13.54 1.41
N GLU A 255 1.38 -12.90 0.65
CA GLU A 255 -0.01 -13.33 0.49
C GLU A 255 -0.10 -14.61 -0.34
N GLU A 256 0.66 -14.73 -1.44
CA GLU A 256 0.70 -15.94 -2.27
C GLU A 256 1.23 -17.15 -1.50
N ILE A 257 2.32 -16.99 -0.72
CA ILE A 257 2.85 -18.04 0.16
C ILE A 257 1.82 -18.39 1.24
N GLY A 258 1.27 -17.39 1.91
CA GLY A 258 0.28 -17.58 2.96
C GLY A 258 -0.99 -18.29 2.46
N MET A 259 -1.49 -17.90 1.30
CA MET A 259 -2.61 -18.57 0.62
C MET A 259 -2.25 -19.98 0.19
N GLY A 260 -1.02 -20.21 -0.28
CA GLY A 260 -0.52 -21.55 -0.61
C GLY A 260 -0.53 -22.49 0.61
N VAL A 261 -0.03 -22.01 1.75
CA VAL A 261 -0.09 -22.77 3.02
C VAL A 261 -1.54 -22.98 3.48
N THR A 262 -2.40 -21.96 3.35
CA THR A 262 -3.82 -22.08 3.70
C THR A 262 -4.52 -23.12 2.82
N ALA A 263 -4.18 -23.17 1.52
CA ALA A 263 -4.70 -24.22 0.61
C ALA A 263 -4.29 -25.62 1.07
N LEU A 264 -3.02 -25.81 1.44
CA LEU A 264 -2.55 -27.09 1.98
C LEU A 264 -3.30 -27.48 3.27
N LEU A 265 -3.54 -26.51 4.18
CA LEU A 265 -4.34 -26.75 5.38
C LEU A 265 -5.78 -27.11 5.05
N ALA A 266 -6.34 -26.60 3.95
CA ALA A 266 -7.66 -26.95 3.43
C ALA A 266 -7.68 -28.28 2.64
N GLY A 267 -6.55 -28.98 2.50
CA GLY A 267 -6.43 -30.19 1.72
C GLY A 267 -6.46 -29.97 0.21
N GLN A 268 -6.09 -28.79 -0.24
CA GLN A 268 -6.07 -28.38 -1.65
C GLN A 268 -4.64 -28.13 -2.13
N PRO A 269 -4.34 -28.34 -3.42
CA PRO A 269 -3.04 -27.98 -3.97
C PRO A 269 -2.84 -26.44 -3.96
N PRO A 270 -1.63 -25.95 -3.62
CA PRO A 270 -1.33 -24.53 -3.69
C PRO A 270 -1.26 -24.05 -5.13
N ALA A 271 -1.65 -22.80 -5.37
CA ALA A 271 -1.41 -22.16 -6.67
C ALA A 271 0.09 -21.92 -6.91
N PRO A 272 0.58 -22.01 -8.15
CA PRO A 272 1.98 -21.71 -8.46
C PRO A 272 2.27 -20.20 -8.27
N ILE A 273 3.37 -19.89 -7.61
CA ILE A 273 3.84 -18.52 -7.42
C ILE A 273 4.51 -18.02 -8.71
N LYS A 274 4.07 -16.88 -9.24
CA LYS A 274 4.56 -16.31 -10.50
C LYS A 274 5.37 -15.03 -10.25
N LEU A 275 6.61 -15.17 -9.80
CA LEU A 275 7.42 -14.02 -9.37
C LEU A 275 8.35 -13.42 -10.45
N ASP A 276 8.79 -14.20 -11.44
CA ASP A 276 9.97 -13.87 -12.23
C ASP A 276 9.89 -12.56 -13.03
N PHE A 277 8.74 -12.26 -13.63
CA PHE A 277 8.62 -11.13 -14.57
C PHE A 277 8.79 -9.76 -13.88
N ILE A 278 8.14 -9.55 -12.75
CA ILE A 278 8.18 -8.26 -12.04
C ILE A 278 9.54 -8.02 -11.40
N GLN A 279 10.17 -9.06 -10.86
CA GLN A 279 11.55 -8.96 -10.35
C GLN A 279 12.52 -8.48 -11.44
N TRP A 280 12.40 -9.03 -12.65
CA TRP A 280 13.22 -8.57 -13.78
C TRP A 280 12.96 -7.12 -14.14
N ILE A 281 11.68 -6.68 -14.16
CA ILE A 281 11.35 -5.27 -14.39
C ILE A 281 12.02 -4.38 -13.34
N MET A 282 11.92 -4.70 -12.05
CA MET A 282 12.53 -3.92 -10.98
C MET A 282 14.06 -3.84 -11.10
N ARG A 283 14.71 -4.95 -11.43
CA ARG A 283 16.16 -4.98 -11.67
C ARG A 283 16.60 -4.17 -12.90
N LEU A 284 15.73 -3.98 -13.87
CA LEU A 284 16.01 -3.21 -15.08
C LEU A 284 15.73 -1.69 -14.93
N LEU A 285 15.08 -1.25 -13.86
CA LEU A 285 14.80 0.17 -13.63
C LEU A 285 16.03 1.09 -13.73
N PRO A 286 17.25 0.70 -13.22
CA PRO A 286 18.44 1.52 -13.36
C PRO A 286 18.89 1.76 -14.80
N LEU A 287 18.42 0.97 -15.75
CA LEU A 287 18.71 1.20 -17.18
C LEU A 287 18.06 2.48 -17.71
N ILE A 288 16.97 2.96 -17.08
CA ILE A 288 16.27 4.17 -17.54
C ILE A 288 17.22 5.40 -17.51
N PRO A 289 17.80 5.80 -16.35
CA PRO A 289 18.73 6.92 -16.32
C PRO A 289 20.00 6.67 -17.16
N LEU A 290 20.47 5.43 -17.23
CA LEU A 290 21.61 5.06 -18.08
C LEU A 290 21.32 5.31 -19.56
N LEU A 291 20.16 4.89 -20.07
CA LEU A 291 19.72 5.15 -21.44
C LEU A 291 19.52 6.64 -21.72
N GLN A 292 19.08 7.42 -20.72
CA GLN A 292 19.00 8.87 -20.84
C GLN A 292 20.40 9.50 -21.04
N VAL A 293 21.40 9.07 -20.26
CA VAL A 293 22.80 9.52 -20.42
C VAL A 293 23.33 9.17 -21.81
N VAL A 294 23.12 7.94 -22.27
CA VAL A 294 23.49 7.52 -23.63
C VAL A 294 22.80 8.38 -24.68
N GLY A 295 21.51 8.68 -24.51
CA GLY A 295 20.74 9.56 -25.38
C GLY A 295 21.29 11.00 -25.46
N VAL A 296 21.78 11.54 -24.32
CA VAL A 296 22.49 12.83 -24.30
C VAL A 296 23.76 12.77 -25.17
N PHE A 297 24.63 11.80 -24.92
CA PHE A 297 25.86 11.66 -25.70
C PHE A 297 25.60 11.45 -27.20
N ALA A 298 24.61 10.64 -27.55
CA ALA A 298 24.21 10.45 -28.94
C ALA A 298 23.74 11.78 -29.58
N THR A 299 22.90 12.54 -28.84
CA THR A 299 22.46 13.86 -29.31
C THR A 299 23.64 14.84 -29.48
N LEU A 300 24.55 14.94 -28.52
CA LEU A 300 25.72 15.81 -28.62
C LEU A 300 26.63 15.44 -29.78
N ARG A 301 26.80 14.13 -30.08
CA ARG A 301 27.53 13.68 -31.27
C ARG A 301 26.86 14.14 -32.57
N VAL A 302 25.55 14.03 -32.67
CA VAL A 302 24.79 14.50 -33.85
C VAL A 302 24.92 15.99 -34.01
N LEU A 303 24.76 16.79 -32.94
CA LEU A 303 24.88 18.24 -32.97
C LEU A 303 26.27 18.69 -33.40
N ARG A 304 27.34 18.09 -32.83
CA ARG A 304 28.74 18.39 -33.20
C ARG A 304 29.02 18.05 -34.68
N ARG A 305 28.39 16.99 -35.22
CA ARG A 305 28.53 16.65 -36.62
C ARG A 305 27.87 17.69 -37.53
N TRP A 306 26.66 18.16 -37.18
CA TRP A 306 25.96 19.20 -37.92
C TRP A 306 26.68 20.55 -37.83
N GLU A 307 27.35 20.88 -36.72
CA GLU A 307 28.17 22.06 -36.60
C GLU A 307 29.38 22.03 -37.54
N ARG A 308 29.99 20.86 -37.73
CA ARG A 308 31.16 20.71 -38.62
C ARG A 308 30.78 20.65 -40.09
N GLU A 309 29.67 20.04 -40.41
CA GLU A 309 29.17 19.79 -41.76
C GLU A 309 27.69 20.23 -41.86
N PRO A 310 27.40 21.53 -41.97
CA PRO A 310 26.01 22.02 -42.00
C PRO A 310 25.13 21.39 -43.10
N ALA A 311 25.73 21.01 -44.24
CA ALA A 311 25.03 20.41 -45.36
C ALA A 311 24.35 19.05 -45.03
N ILE A 312 24.75 18.35 -44.00
CA ILE A 312 24.12 17.10 -43.58
C ILE A 312 22.99 17.27 -42.58
N CYS A 313 22.75 18.50 -42.08
CA CYS A 313 21.63 18.78 -41.21
C CYS A 313 20.30 18.55 -41.95
N PRO A 314 19.46 17.63 -41.48
CA PRO A 314 18.22 17.33 -42.17
C PRO A 314 17.25 18.50 -42.02
N GLY A 315 16.51 18.82 -43.13
CA GLY A 315 15.44 19.78 -43.12
C GLY A 315 14.04 19.14 -43.07
N GLY A 316 13.04 20.01 -42.97
CA GLY A 316 11.62 19.63 -43.14
C GLY A 316 11.14 18.50 -42.21
N GLY A 317 10.32 17.62 -42.80
CA GLY A 317 9.67 16.52 -42.03
C GLY A 317 10.63 15.54 -41.37
N ARG A 318 11.86 15.34 -41.90
CA ARG A 318 12.85 14.45 -41.33
C ARG A 318 13.45 15.03 -40.04
N LEU A 319 13.71 16.34 -40.01
CA LEU A 319 14.15 17.03 -38.81
C LEU A 319 13.12 16.86 -37.68
N TRP A 320 11.87 17.20 -37.99
CA TRP A 320 10.79 17.12 -37.01
C TRP A 320 10.50 15.68 -36.57
N GLY A 321 10.34 14.73 -37.49
CA GLY A 321 9.99 13.35 -37.16
C GLY A 321 11.09 12.64 -36.36
N GLN A 322 12.29 12.54 -36.94
CA GLN A 322 13.37 11.69 -36.38
C GLN A 322 14.18 12.36 -35.26
N HIS A 323 14.37 13.69 -35.34
CA HIS A 323 15.27 14.37 -34.41
C HIS A 323 14.55 15.19 -33.35
N ILE A 324 13.27 15.49 -33.50
CA ILE A 324 12.47 16.20 -32.49
C ILE A 324 11.41 15.28 -31.90
N LEU A 325 10.39 14.88 -32.66
CA LEU A 325 9.21 14.21 -32.13
C LEU A 325 9.52 12.82 -31.56
N LEU A 326 10.29 12.00 -32.27
CA LEU A 326 10.59 10.63 -31.83
C LEU A 326 11.33 10.61 -30.48
N PRO A 327 12.40 11.39 -30.24
CA PRO A 327 13.05 11.45 -28.93
C PRO A 327 12.29 12.27 -27.88
N LEU A 328 11.39 13.17 -28.29
CA LEU A 328 10.57 13.96 -27.39
C LEU A 328 9.55 13.08 -26.67
N PHE A 329 8.95 12.11 -27.37
CA PHE A 329 7.90 11.24 -26.85
C PHE A 329 8.30 10.51 -25.54
N PRO A 330 9.40 9.72 -25.45
CA PRO A 330 9.78 9.04 -24.21
C PRO A 330 10.11 10.01 -23.09
N ASN A 331 10.71 11.18 -23.39
CA ASN A 331 11.01 12.20 -22.39
C ASN A 331 9.74 12.83 -21.80
N LEU A 332 8.76 13.16 -22.63
CA LEU A 332 7.47 13.69 -22.16
C LEU A 332 6.70 12.63 -21.38
N THR A 333 6.78 11.36 -21.77
CA THR A 333 6.15 10.26 -21.04
C THR A 333 6.72 10.16 -19.63
N LEU A 334 8.05 10.13 -19.47
CA LEU A 334 8.68 10.07 -18.14
C LEU A 334 8.37 11.30 -17.28
N ALA A 335 8.43 12.49 -17.86
CA ALA A 335 8.06 13.72 -17.16
C ALA A 335 6.58 13.71 -16.76
N GLY A 336 5.70 13.27 -17.66
CA GLY A 336 4.26 13.15 -17.42
C GLY A 336 3.93 12.15 -16.31
N ILE A 337 4.62 11.01 -16.25
CA ILE A 337 4.49 10.03 -15.15
C ILE A 337 4.83 10.71 -13.80
N LEU A 338 5.93 11.44 -13.71
CA LEU A 338 6.30 12.14 -12.47
C LEU A 338 5.26 13.17 -12.07
N VAL A 339 4.77 13.97 -13.02
CA VAL A 339 3.70 14.97 -12.78
C VAL A 339 2.43 14.28 -12.30
N TYR A 340 2.02 13.19 -12.95
CA TYR A 340 0.86 12.40 -12.55
C TYR A 340 1.01 11.86 -11.12
N MET A 341 2.15 11.23 -10.80
CA MET A 341 2.41 10.68 -9.46
C MET A 341 2.34 11.75 -8.37
N ARG A 342 2.85 12.96 -8.66
CA ARG A 342 2.77 14.10 -7.73
C ARG A 342 1.35 14.64 -7.57
N SER A 343 0.64 14.83 -8.67
CA SER A 343 -0.71 15.41 -8.67
C SER A 343 -1.76 14.52 -8.02
N THR A 344 -1.56 13.21 -8.08
CA THR A 344 -2.46 12.21 -7.47
C THR A 344 -2.07 11.81 -6.05
N GLY A 345 -0.89 12.22 -5.58
CA GLY A 345 -0.35 11.79 -4.28
C GLY A 345 0.23 10.36 -4.28
N VAL A 346 0.20 9.65 -5.40
CA VAL A 346 0.78 8.29 -5.54
C VAL A 346 2.26 8.29 -5.19
N ILE A 347 2.97 9.40 -5.41
CA ILE A 347 4.40 9.52 -5.10
C ILE A 347 4.72 9.21 -3.64
N TYR A 348 3.84 9.59 -2.68
CA TYR A 348 4.05 9.33 -1.26
C TYR A 348 3.99 7.84 -0.93
N PHE A 349 3.05 7.12 -1.57
CA PHE A 349 2.97 5.67 -1.44
C PHE A 349 4.21 4.99 -2.03
N VAL A 350 4.63 5.41 -3.24
CA VAL A 350 5.80 4.84 -3.90
C VAL A 350 7.09 5.15 -3.13
N ASP A 351 7.23 6.33 -2.52
CA ASP A 351 8.34 6.64 -1.62
C ASP A 351 8.43 5.69 -0.43
N LEU A 352 7.27 5.38 0.13
CA LEU A 352 7.20 4.59 1.34
C LEU A 352 7.48 3.10 1.06
N PHE A 353 6.90 2.55 -0.01
CA PHE A 353 6.94 1.12 -0.31
C PHE A 353 7.92 0.71 -1.42
N MET A 354 8.28 1.61 -2.34
CA MET A 354 9.10 1.35 -3.52
C MET A 354 10.10 2.50 -3.75
N PRO A 355 11.03 2.73 -2.81
CA PRO A 355 11.90 3.91 -2.83
C PRO A 355 12.76 4.00 -4.09
N ASP A 356 13.21 2.87 -4.62
CA ASP A 356 13.94 2.77 -5.88
C ASP A 356 13.13 3.32 -7.07
N LEU A 357 11.87 2.91 -7.21
CA LEU A 357 10.97 3.42 -8.24
C LEU A 357 10.71 4.92 -8.05
N ALA A 358 10.54 5.38 -6.80
CA ALA A 358 10.36 6.80 -6.49
C ALA A 358 11.58 7.63 -6.91
N TRP A 359 12.77 7.17 -6.59
CA TRP A 359 14.03 7.84 -6.98
C TRP A 359 14.20 7.85 -8.49
N ILE A 360 13.99 6.71 -9.17
CA ILE A 360 14.05 6.65 -10.65
C ILE A 360 13.03 7.60 -11.27
N ALA A 361 11.79 7.61 -10.79
CA ALA A 361 10.76 8.51 -11.31
C ALA A 361 11.14 9.99 -11.15
N ARG A 362 11.69 10.38 -9.97
CA ARG A 362 12.12 11.76 -9.73
C ARG A 362 13.32 12.17 -10.58
N ILE A 363 14.37 11.36 -10.58
CA ILE A 363 15.60 11.68 -11.32
C ILE A 363 15.31 11.66 -12.81
N SER A 364 14.78 10.56 -13.34
CA SER A 364 14.55 10.39 -14.76
C SER A 364 13.43 11.28 -15.30
N GLY A 365 12.34 11.47 -14.53
CA GLY A 365 11.23 12.34 -14.93
C GLY A 365 11.63 13.82 -14.96
N SER A 366 12.35 14.30 -13.94
CA SER A 366 12.85 15.68 -13.90
C SER A 366 13.87 15.93 -15.00
N PHE A 367 14.83 15.02 -15.16
CA PHE A 367 15.84 15.11 -16.21
C PHE A 367 15.17 15.09 -17.60
N ALA A 368 14.22 14.20 -17.84
CA ALA A 368 13.51 14.08 -19.11
C ALA A 368 12.79 15.37 -19.52
N GLY A 369 12.10 16.03 -18.56
CA GLY A 369 11.44 17.32 -18.80
C GLY A 369 12.42 18.41 -19.21
N ILE A 370 13.52 18.56 -18.45
CA ILE A 370 14.56 19.55 -18.73
C ILE A 370 15.25 19.24 -20.06
N TRP A 371 15.62 17.98 -20.28
CA TRP A 371 16.32 17.56 -21.49
C TRP A 371 15.47 17.68 -22.75
N ALA A 372 14.19 17.41 -22.66
CA ALA A 372 13.25 17.61 -23.78
C ALA A 372 13.29 19.05 -24.29
N ILE A 373 13.26 20.03 -23.40
CA ILE A 373 13.32 21.46 -23.74
C ILE A 373 14.68 21.82 -24.32
N LEU A 374 15.78 21.52 -23.59
CA LEU A 374 17.13 21.88 -24.00
C LEU A 374 17.52 21.26 -25.33
N ARG A 375 17.25 19.97 -25.49
CA ARG A 375 17.55 19.22 -26.73
C ARG A 375 16.81 19.81 -27.92
N THR A 376 15.53 20.08 -27.79
CA THR A 376 14.72 20.68 -28.87
C THR A 376 15.24 22.05 -29.25
N ALA A 377 15.54 22.89 -28.26
CA ALA A 377 16.12 24.22 -28.49
C ALA A 377 17.46 24.16 -29.22
N LEU A 378 18.36 23.26 -28.81
CA LEU A 378 19.68 23.07 -29.46
C LEU A 378 19.53 22.63 -30.92
N ILE A 379 18.65 21.65 -31.20
CA ILE A 379 18.39 21.17 -32.56
C ILE A 379 17.86 22.28 -33.45
N LEU A 380 16.83 23.00 -32.97
CA LEU A 380 16.22 24.10 -33.75
C LEU A 380 17.19 25.27 -34.00
N ARG A 381 18.05 25.54 -33.00
CA ARG A 381 19.10 26.60 -33.16
C ARG A 381 20.09 26.25 -34.26
N LEU A 382 20.55 24.98 -34.32
CA LEU A 382 21.49 24.53 -35.34
C LEU A 382 20.83 24.44 -36.72
N ALA A 383 19.63 23.90 -36.80
CA ALA A 383 18.87 23.80 -38.05
C ALA A 383 18.62 25.18 -38.69
N ARG A 384 18.37 26.24 -37.90
CA ARG A 384 18.26 27.65 -38.38
C ARG A 384 19.55 28.23 -38.90
N LYS A 385 20.71 27.74 -38.47
CA LYS A 385 22.03 28.20 -38.95
C LYS A 385 22.46 27.52 -40.23
N SER A 386 21.87 26.36 -40.55
CA SER A 386 22.23 25.47 -41.67
C SER A 386 21.32 25.65 -42.87
N GLY A 387 20.21 26.35 -42.76
CA GLY A 387 19.28 26.71 -43.83
C GLY A 387 19.28 28.24 -44.06
#